data_ee9951c7b36d7e41986233668cc1f03d
#
_entry.id   ee9951c7b36d7e41986233668cc1f03d
#
_cell.length_a   1.000
_cell.length_b   1.000
_cell.length_c   1.000
_cell.angle_alpha   90.00
_cell.angle_beta   90.00
_cell.angle_gamma   90.00
#
_symmetry.space_group_name_H-M   'P 1'
#
loop_
_entity.id
_entity.type
_entity.pdbx_description
1 polymer ?
#
loop_
_entity_poly.entity_id
_entity_poly.type
_entity_poly.pdbx_seq_one_letter_code
_entity_poly.pdbx_strand_id
1 'polypeptide(L)'
;EIDFPCKLVSKQSCQLQLVNGNYKTDIASARTFGFEKDVDMLRSNGLALGGSLDNAVVVGESKILNSDGLRFKDEFVRHKILDSIGDLYLAGAPIHGYFLGNKSGHHLNNLLLRSLFADKDNYEYI
;
A
#
# COMPACT_ATOMS: atom_id res chain seq x y z
N GLU A 1 -0.90 -1.02 9.59
CA GLU A 1 -1.83 0.02 10.02
C GLU A 1 -1.66 1.28 9.18
N ILE A 2 -2.76 1.92 8.82
CA ILE A 2 -2.82 3.27 8.25
C ILE A 2 -3.73 4.15 9.10
N ASP A 3 -3.56 5.47 8.98
CA ASP A 3 -4.38 6.45 9.70
C ASP A 3 -4.38 7.77 8.91
N PHE A 4 -5.50 8.10 8.32
CA PHE A 4 -5.70 9.32 7.54
C PHE A 4 -6.76 10.21 8.19
N PRO A 5 -6.55 11.53 8.21
CA PRO A 5 -7.51 12.49 8.78
C PRO A 5 -8.73 12.70 7.85
N CYS A 6 -9.25 11.63 7.29
CA CYS A 6 -10.40 11.60 6.40
C CYS A 6 -11.35 10.50 6.85
N LYS A 7 -12.61 10.82 7.14
CA LYS A 7 -13.61 9.89 7.67
C LYS A 7 -13.88 8.69 6.74
N LEU A 8 -13.67 8.86 5.43
CA LEU A 8 -13.87 7.79 4.44
C LEU A 8 -12.74 6.75 4.44
N VAL A 9 -11.56 7.11 4.91
CA VAL A 9 -10.40 6.21 5.04
C VAL A 9 -10.17 5.86 6.50
N SER A 10 -10.00 6.87 7.34
CA SER A 10 -9.78 6.75 8.79
C SER A 10 -8.59 5.86 9.16
N LYS A 11 -8.64 5.31 10.35
CA LYS A 11 -7.70 4.32 10.82
C LYS A 11 -8.14 2.93 10.36
N GLN A 12 -7.24 2.22 9.67
CA GLN A 12 -7.44 0.82 9.28
C GLN A 12 -6.24 -0.02 9.66
N SER A 13 -6.48 -1.27 10.02
CA SER A 13 -5.46 -2.27 10.24
C SER A 13 -5.83 -3.57 9.55
N CYS A 14 -4.83 -4.27 9.02
CA CYS A 14 -5.00 -5.57 8.43
C CYS A 14 -3.78 -6.42 8.76
N GLN A 15 -4.01 -7.67 9.12
CA GLN A 15 -2.96 -8.66 9.32
C GLN A 15 -3.20 -9.82 8.37
N LEU A 16 -2.14 -10.25 7.71
CA LEU A 16 -2.19 -11.31 6.71
C LEU A 16 -0.94 -12.18 6.82
N GLN A 17 -1.13 -13.48 6.77
CA GLN A 17 -0.05 -14.43 6.53
C GLN A 17 -0.10 -14.83 5.06
N LEU A 18 0.98 -14.60 4.30
CA LEU A 18 1.06 -14.96 2.90
C LEU A 18 1.31 -16.45 2.75
N VAL A 19 0.24 -17.21 2.52
CA VAL A 19 0.27 -18.67 2.37
C VAL A 19 -0.73 -19.12 1.31
N ASN A 20 -0.45 -20.22 0.63
CA ASN A 20 -1.39 -20.95 -0.24
C ASN A 20 -2.09 -20.08 -1.30
N GLY A 21 -1.41 -19.04 -1.81
CA GLY A 21 -1.93 -18.19 -2.89
C GLY A 21 -2.95 -17.14 -2.46
N ASN A 22 -3.17 -16.92 -1.18
CA ASN A 22 -4.12 -15.92 -0.67
C ASN A 22 -3.76 -14.47 -1.05
N TYR A 23 -2.52 -14.19 -1.46
CA TYR A 23 -2.17 -12.92 -2.08
C TYR A 23 -3.14 -12.56 -3.22
N LYS A 24 -3.47 -13.54 -4.08
CA LYS A 24 -4.37 -13.32 -5.22
C LYS A 24 -5.78 -12.94 -4.78
N THR A 25 -6.31 -13.60 -3.76
CA THR A 25 -7.68 -13.39 -3.29
C THR A 25 -7.82 -12.18 -2.37
N ASP A 26 -6.81 -11.93 -1.54
CA ASP A 26 -6.95 -11.01 -0.42
C ASP A 26 -6.29 -9.65 -0.65
N ILE A 27 -5.30 -9.58 -1.57
CA ILE A 27 -4.46 -8.40 -1.75
C ILE A 27 -4.41 -7.90 -3.20
N ALA A 28 -4.22 -8.79 -4.18
CA ALA A 28 -3.83 -8.41 -5.55
C ALA A 28 -4.79 -7.42 -6.24
N SER A 29 -6.06 -7.42 -5.89
CA SER A 29 -7.07 -6.54 -6.49
C SER A 29 -7.29 -5.22 -5.73
N ALA A 30 -6.59 -4.99 -4.62
CA ALA A 30 -6.68 -3.74 -3.88
C ALA A 30 -6.04 -2.60 -4.68
N ARG A 31 -6.85 -1.60 -5.04
CA ARG A 31 -6.42 -0.46 -5.86
C ARG A 31 -5.68 0.58 -5.03
N THR A 32 -4.76 1.29 -5.69
CA THR A 32 -4.22 2.55 -5.16
C THR A 32 -5.33 3.56 -4.94
N PHE A 33 -5.06 4.57 -4.13
CA PHE A 33 -6.04 5.61 -3.85
C PHE A 33 -5.39 6.99 -3.78
N GLY A 34 -6.21 7.98 -4.03
CA GLY A 34 -5.84 9.38 -3.90
C GLY A 34 -7.04 10.24 -3.49
N PHE A 35 -6.76 11.43 -3.02
CA PHE A 35 -7.80 12.39 -2.65
C PHE A 35 -8.06 13.34 -3.82
N GLU A 36 -9.34 13.52 -4.15
CA GLU A 36 -9.76 14.40 -5.25
C GLU A 36 -9.11 15.79 -5.16
N LYS A 37 -9.08 16.37 -3.95
CA LYS A 37 -8.48 17.68 -3.68
C LYS A 37 -6.99 17.81 -4.03
N ASP A 38 -6.27 16.68 -4.11
CA ASP A 38 -4.82 16.66 -4.34
C ASP A 38 -4.48 16.34 -5.81
N VAL A 39 -5.48 16.00 -6.65
CA VAL A 39 -5.27 15.53 -8.02
C VAL A 39 -4.55 16.58 -8.88
N ASP A 40 -5.01 17.83 -8.84
CA ASP A 40 -4.43 18.89 -9.67
C ASP A 40 -2.99 19.21 -9.24
N MET A 41 -2.72 19.22 -7.95
CA MET A 41 -1.39 19.41 -7.40
C MET A 41 -0.46 18.25 -7.78
N LEU A 42 -0.93 17.01 -7.69
CA LEU A 42 -0.15 15.84 -8.09
C LEU A 42 0.20 15.89 -9.59
N ARG A 43 -0.79 16.18 -10.44
CA ARG A 43 -0.59 16.28 -11.90
C ARG A 43 0.36 17.40 -12.29
N SER A 44 0.28 18.55 -11.65
CA SER A 44 1.20 19.67 -11.91
C SER A 44 2.65 19.35 -11.53
N ASN A 45 2.85 18.40 -10.61
CA ASN A 45 4.17 17.86 -10.24
C ASN A 45 4.57 16.60 -11.05
N GLY A 46 3.86 16.27 -12.14
CA GLY A 46 4.15 15.11 -12.98
C GLY A 46 3.80 13.76 -12.33
N LEU A 47 2.99 13.76 -11.27
CA LEU A 47 2.55 12.57 -10.55
C LEU A 47 1.11 12.20 -10.94
N ALA A 48 0.72 10.95 -10.71
CA ALA A 48 -0.62 10.42 -10.97
C ALA A 48 -1.15 10.65 -12.39
N LEU A 49 -0.26 10.78 -13.40
CA LEU A 49 -0.64 11.07 -14.79
C LEU A 49 -1.47 9.96 -15.43
N GLY A 50 -1.25 8.71 -15.01
CA GLY A 50 -2.01 7.54 -15.48
C GLY A 50 -3.20 7.17 -14.58
N GLY A 51 -3.45 7.93 -13.52
CA GLY A 51 -4.54 7.67 -12.58
C GLY A 51 -5.91 8.02 -13.16
N SER A 52 -6.86 7.11 -13.00
CA SER A 52 -8.26 7.27 -13.39
C SER A 52 -9.17 6.52 -12.43
N LEU A 53 -10.49 6.73 -12.56
CA LEU A 53 -11.48 5.96 -11.80
C LEU A 53 -11.47 4.46 -12.14
N ASP A 54 -10.86 4.06 -13.25
CA ASP A 54 -10.76 2.66 -13.65
C ASP A 54 -9.65 1.89 -12.88
N ASN A 55 -8.60 2.59 -12.43
CA ASN A 55 -7.42 1.96 -11.83
C ASN A 55 -7.08 2.45 -10.42
N ALA A 56 -7.77 3.47 -9.91
CA ALA A 56 -7.53 4.02 -8.58
C ALA A 56 -8.85 4.33 -7.87
N VAL A 57 -8.83 4.26 -6.54
CA VAL A 57 -9.93 4.75 -5.71
C VAL A 57 -9.74 6.24 -5.49
N VAL A 58 -10.72 7.04 -5.91
CA VAL A 58 -10.69 8.50 -5.70
C VAL A 58 -11.61 8.85 -4.54
N VAL A 59 -10.99 9.40 -3.49
CA VAL A 59 -11.66 9.81 -2.26
C VAL A 59 -12.07 11.27 -2.38
N GLY A 60 -13.36 11.50 -2.54
CA GLY A 60 -13.95 12.83 -2.54
C GLY A 60 -14.14 13.39 -1.13
N GLU A 61 -14.77 14.54 -1.04
CA GLU A 61 -15.00 15.19 0.26
C GLU A 61 -15.97 14.38 1.15
N SER A 62 -17.05 13.85 0.58
CA SER A 62 -18.13 13.17 1.32
C SER A 62 -18.38 11.73 0.88
N LYS A 63 -17.78 11.28 -0.22
CA LYS A 63 -17.99 9.94 -0.79
C LYS A 63 -16.81 9.46 -1.62
N ILE A 64 -16.73 8.15 -1.84
CA ILE A 64 -15.88 7.56 -2.88
C ILE A 64 -16.49 7.89 -4.25
N LEU A 65 -15.68 8.37 -5.18
CA LEU A 65 -16.15 8.82 -6.50
C LEU A 65 -16.33 7.68 -7.50
N ASN A 66 -15.70 6.54 -7.25
CA ASN A 66 -15.86 5.35 -8.08
C ASN A 66 -17.31 4.82 -7.97
N SER A 67 -17.99 4.67 -9.10
CA SER A 67 -19.39 4.21 -9.14
C SER A 67 -19.58 2.78 -8.64
N ASP A 68 -18.54 1.93 -8.76
CA ASP A 68 -18.50 0.56 -8.29
C ASP A 68 -18.09 0.43 -6.80
N GLY A 69 -17.77 1.56 -6.15
CA GLY A 69 -17.37 1.60 -4.75
C GLY A 69 -16.01 0.95 -4.47
N LEU A 70 -15.88 0.36 -3.29
CA LEU A 70 -14.67 -0.34 -2.86
C LEU A 70 -14.77 -1.84 -3.14
N ARG A 71 -13.64 -2.46 -3.49
CA ARG A 71 -13.51 -3.93 -3.67
C ARG A 71 -13.42 -4.67 -2.34
N PHE A 72 -12.89 -4.02 -1.31
CA PHE A 72 -12.82 -4.50 0.08
C PHE A 72 -13.23 -3.36 1.02
N LYS A 73 -13.84 -3.66 2.15
CA LYS A 73 -14.15 -2.63 3.17
C LYS A 73 -12.92 -1.90 3.66
N ASP A 74 -11.79 -2.59 3.67
CA ASP A 74 -10.47 -2.14 4.10
C ASP A 74 -9.47 -2.07 2.92
N GLU A 75 -9.97 -1.71 1.71
CA GLU A 75 -9.17 -1.71 0.48
C GLU A 75 -7.91 -0.84 0.62
N PHE A 76 -7.99 0.28 1.33
CA PHE A 76 -6.87 1.21 1.50
C PHE A 76 -5.68 0.58 2.21
N VAL A 77 -5.90 -0.10 3.34
CA VAL A 77 -4.81 -0.77 4.07
C VAL A 77 -4.32 -2.02 3.32
N ARG A 78 -5.19 -2.72 2.59
CA ARG A 78 -4.78 -3.84 1.75
C ARG A 78 -3.86 -3.40 0.61
N HIS A 79 -4.15 -2.24 0.00
CA HIS A 79 -3.24 -1.67 -1.00
C HIS A 79 -1.87 -1.34 -0.38
N LYS A 80 -1.83 -0.83 0.84
CA LYS A 80 -0.56 -0.60 1.55
C LYS A 80 0.23 -1.88 1.84
N ILE A 81 -0.46 -3.00 2.07
CA ILE A 81 0.19 -4.31 2.13
C ILE A 81 0.76 -4.69 0.75
N LEU A 82 0.01 -4.48 -0.34
CA LEU A 82 0.47 -4.71 -1.70
C LEU A 82 1.73 -3.90 -2.02
N ASP A 83 1.73 -2.61 -1.70
CA ASP A 83 2.90 -1.73 -1.84
C ASP A 83 4.11 -2.29 -1.09
N SER A 84 3.92 -2.70 0.16
CA SER A 84 5.00 -3.23 1.00
C SER A 84 5.55 -4.55 0.46
N ILE A 85 4.69 -5.44 -0.03
CA ILE A 85 5.12 -6.69 -0.67
C ILE A 85 5.98 -6.37 -1.90
N GLY A 86 5.53 -5.45 -2.76
CA GLY A 86 6.28 -5.03 -3.93
C GLY A 86 7.63 -4.42 -3.59
N ASP A 87 7.66 -3.51 -2.61
CA ASP A 87 8.90 -2.85 -2.18
C ASP A 87 9.90 -3.83 -1.59
N LEU A 88 9.44 -4.82 -0.81
CA LEU A 88 10.29 -5.84 -0.21
C LEU A 88 10.93 -6.79 -1.25
N TYR A 89 10.35 -6.91 -2.44
CA TYR A 89 10.97 -7.65 -3.55
C TYR A 89 12.29 -7.03 -4.06
N LEU A 90 12.56 -5.75 -3.74
CA LEU A 90 13.84 -5.11 -4.02
C LEU A 90 15.01 -5.75 -3.24
N ALA A 91 14.74 -6.59 -2.26
CA ALA A 91 15.74 -7.43 -1.60
C ALA A 91 16.46 -8.40 -2.55
N GLY A 92 15.83 -8.72 -3.72
CA GLY A 92 16.39 -9.67 -4.69
C GLY A 92 16.24 -11.14 -4.32
N ALA A 93 15.64 -11.44 -3.17
CA ALA A 93 15.31 -12.78 -2.69
C ALA A 93 14.01 -12.74 -1.88
N PRO A 94 13.27 -13.85 -1.77
CA PRO A 94 12.14 -13.95 -0.85
C PRO A 94 12.57 -13.69 0.58
N ILE A 95 11.79 -12.90 1.30
CA ILE A 95 12.02 -12.64 2.73
C ILE A 95 11.09 -13.53 3.55
N HIS A 96 11.67 -14.33 4.44
CA HIS A 96 10.94 -15.10 5.43
C HIS A 96 11.02 -14.37 6.78
N GLY A 97 9.92 -13.77 7.22
CA GLY A 97 9.90 -12.96 8.44
C GLY A 97 8.55 -12.34 8.72
N TYR A 98 8.52 -11.49 9.72
CA TYR A 98 7.34 -10.72 10.11
C TYR A 98 7.55 -9.24 9.82
N PHE A 99 6.70 -8.66 8.97
CA PHE A 99 6.69 -7.25 8.64
C PHE A 99 5.58 -6.51 9.38
N LEU A 100 5.93 -5.46 10.09
CA LEU A 100 4.98 -4.56 10.76
C LEU A 100 5.09 -3.15 10.18
N GLY A 101 4.07 -2.74 9.43
CA GLY A 101 3.96 -1.40 8.86
C GLY A 101 3.00 -0.52 9.67
N ASN A 102 3.48 0.59 10.20
CA ASN A 102 2.66 1.61 10.84
C ASN A 102 2.82 2.93 10.07
N LYS A 103 1.77 3.33 9.34
CA LYS A 103 1.78 4.52 8.47
C LYS A 103 2.96 4.51 7.49
N SER A 104 3.30 3.32 7.00
CA SER A 104 4.43 3.09 6.09
C SER A 104 4.12 3.59 4.67
N GLY A 105 5.16 3.66 3.87
CA GLY A 105 5.11 3.99 2.45
C GLY A 105 6.42 3.60 1.78
N HIS A 106 6.54 3.79 0.49
CA HIS A 106 7.71 3.38 -0.31
C HIS A 106 9.03 3.86 0.27
N HIS A 107 9.09 5.11 0.74
CA HIS A 107 10.31 5.65 1.35
C HIS A 107 10.73 4.87 2.60
N LEU A 108 9.81 4.63 3.55
CA LEU A 108 10.11 3.88 4.77
C LEU A 108 10.41 2.41 4.48
N ASN A 109 9.74 1.79 3.53
CA ASN A 109 10.01 0.42 3.11
C ASN A 109 11.44 0.30 2.51
N ASN A 110 11.86 1.29 1.73
CA ASN A 110 13.22 1.34 1.19
C ASN A 110 14.27 1.55 2.30
N LEU A 111 14.01 2.44 3.27
CA LEU A 111 14.89 2.64 4.43
C LEU A 111 15.02 1.36 5.26
N LEU A 112 13.92 0.63 5.45
CA LEU A 112 13.94 -0.66 6.14
C LEU A 112 14.89 -1.65 5.44
N LEU A 113 14.78 -1.81 4.11
CA LEU A 113 15.67 -2.70 3.37
C LEU A 113 17.13 -2.26 3.44
N ARG A 114 17.40 -0.96 3.35
CA ARG A 114 18.75 -0.42 3.54
C ARG A 114 19.31 -0.74 4.92
N SER A 115 18.50 -0.60 5.96
CA SER A 115 18.88 -0.93 7.33
C SER A 115 19.10 -2.43 7.51
N LEU A 116 18.23 -3.26 6.92
CA LEU A 116 18.37 -4.72 6.95
C LEU A 116 19.71 -5.17 6.37
N PHE A 117 20.07 -4.67 5.18
CA PHE A 117 21.29 -5.06 4.47
C PHE A 117 22.55 -4.29 4.88
N ALA A 118 22.44 -3.31 5.78
CA ALA A 118 23.61 -2.60 6.29
C ALA A 118 24.50 -3.47 7.18
N ASP A 119 23.92 -4.48 7.81
CA ASP A 119 24.63 -5.41 8.69
C ASP A 119 24.21 -6.85 8.40
N LYS A 120 25.20 -7.74 8.22
CA LYS A 120 24.96 -9.17 7.94
C LYS A 120 24.36 -9.92 9.13
N ASP A 121 24.45 -9.36 10.33
CA ASP A 121 23.85 -9.95 11.52
C ASP A 121 22.32 -9.73 11.59
N ASN A 122 21.77 -8.88 10.71
CA ASN A 122 20.33 -8.61 10.64
C ASN A 122 19.54 -9.69 9.86
N TYR A 123 20.21 -10.56 9.12
CA TYR A 123 19.55 -11.59 8.29
C TYR A 123 20.46 -12.79 8.08
N GLU A 124 19.86 -13.90 7.68
CA GLU A 124 20.57 -15.11 7.27
C GLU A 124 19.95 -15.67 5.99
N TYR A 125 20.73 -16.42 5.23
CA TYR A 125 20.23 -17.19 4.10
C TYR A 125 19.88 -18.61 4.57
N ILE A 126 18.66 -19.06 4.22
CA ILE A 126 18.11 -20.38 4.58
C ILE A 126 17.81 -21.19 3.33
#